data_bc70e769d9e2981b4a91ac77ae2ab8fa
#
_entry.id   bc70e769d9e2981b4a91ac77ae2ab8fa
#
_cell.length_a   1.000
_cell.length_b   1.000
_cell.length_c   1.000
_cell.angle_alpha   90.00
_cell.angle_beta   90.00
_cell.angle_gamma   90.00
#
_symmetry.space_group_name_H-M   'P 1'
#
loop_
_entity.id
_entity.type
_entity.pdbx_description
1 polymer ?
#
loop_
_entity_poly.entity_id
_entity_poly.type
_entity_poly.pdbx_seq_one_letter_code
_entity_poly.pdbx_strand_id
1 'polypeptide(L)'
;MSAAAPLGGKQADARPHRATIMLEDAPVLAHSHFDGEQHVLRLAAPRCAARATPGSFVHLRCGADLPMRRPLSIMRADTAAGWIEVLYKVVGPGTRALSVLKPKQQLSVLGPIGQGFVPHAERPRALAIGGGVGIPPMVFLAEHLHARTDTAWKPLVLMGSEIPFPFRARPSTIIIPGMPEAVIAAMPLLEGWGVASRLATLSGFAGCFDGYVTELARAWLSALPAGALSETEIFACGPTPMLAATARLAREFRLPCQVALEEFMVCAVGGCAGCAVEVQTAAGPAMKRVCVDGPVFDASAVFPE
;
A
#
# COMPACT_ATOMS: atom_id res chain seq x y z
N MET A 1 56.87 -28.13 8.46
CA MET A 1 55.64 -28.21 7.68
C MET A 1 54.50 -27.71 8.59
N SER A 2 54.16 -26.44 8.47
CA SER A 2 53.16 -25.80 9.30
C SER A 2 51.82 -25.84 8.53
N ALA A 3 50.78 -26.47 9.11
CA ALA A 3 49.44 -26.54 8.53
C ALA A 3 48.72 -25.22 8.80
N ALA A 4 48.31 -24.53 7.74
CA ALA A 4 47.48 -23.34 7.82
C ALA A 4 46.09 -23.70 8.34
N ALA A 5 45.60 -22.98 9.35
CA ALA A 5 44.23 -23.08 9.86
C ALA A 5 43.22 -22.57 8.82
N PRO A 6 42.02 -23.17 8.71
CA PRO A 6 40.99 -22.71 7.78
C PRO A 6 40.45 -21.34 8.25
N LEU A 7 40.39 -20.39 7.31
CA LEU A 7 39.76 -19.09 7.50
C LEU A 7 38.31 -19.30 7.87
N GLY A 8 37.93 -18.87 9.06
CA GLY A 8 36.57 -18.94 9.59
C GLY A 8 35.56 -18.30 8.64
N GLY A 9 34.55 -19.07 8.26
CA GLY A 9 33.42 -18.61 7.49
C GLY A 9 32.74 -17.45 8.23
N LYS A 10 32.71 -16.28 7.60
CA LYS A 10 31.90 -15.14 8.09
C LYS A 10 30.45 -15.62 8.13
N GLN A 11 29.87 -15.70 9.31
CA GLN A 11 28.43 -15.82 9.47
C GLN A 11 27.80 -14.74 8.59
N ALA A 12 26.93 -15.15 7.67
CA ALA A 12 26.16 -14.24 6.85
C ALA A 12 25.37 -13.33 7.80
N ASP A 13 25.71 -12.05 7.80
CA ASP A 13 25.05 -11.00 8.57
C ASP A 13 23.58 -11.02 8.16
N ALA A 14 22.72 -11.54 9.04
CA ALA A 14 21.29 -11.73 8.79
C ALA A 14 20.59 -10.36 8.82
N ARG A 15 20.87 -9.53 7.83
CA ARG A 15 20.11 -8.30 7.58
C ARG A 15 18.81 -8.70 6.89
N PRO A 16 17.64 -8.52 7.52
CA PRO A 16 16.38 -9.08 7.05
C PRO A 16 15.95 -8.59 5.66
N HIS A 17 16.63 -7.58 5.10
CA HIS A 17 16.31 -6.97 3.80
C HIS A 17 17.31 -7.27 2.69
N ARG A 18 18.35 -8.07 2.95
CA ARG A 18 19.30 -8.48 1.91
C ARG A 18 18.75 -9.68 1.13
N ALA A 19 18.93 -9.66 -0.20
CA ALA A 19 18.46 -10.69 -1.13
C ALA A 19 16.90 -10.82 -1.23
N THR A 20 16.15 -9.81 -0.80
CA THR A 20 14.68 -9.75 -1.01
C THR A 20 14.31 -9.06 -2.31
N ILE A 21 15.14 -8.15 -2.81
CA ILE A 21 14.89 -7.36 -4.02
C ILE A 21 15.39 -8.13 -5.24
N MET A 22 14.50 -8.35 -6.21
CA MET A 22 14.77 -9.04 -7.47
C MET A 22 14.74 -8.07 -8.63
N LEU A 23 15.61 -8.30 -9.62
CA LEU A 23 15.52 -7.66 -10.93
C LEU A 23 14.96 -8.68 -11.92
N GLU A 24 13.83 -8.34 -12.55
CA GLU A 24 13.13 -9.20 -13.51
C GLU A 24 12.76 -8.39 -14.75
N ASP A 25 12.87 -9.02 -15.93
CA ASP A 25 12.25 -8.52 -17.15
C ASP A 25 10.87 -9.18 -17.25
N ALA A 26 9.84 -8.39 -16.93
CA ALA A 26 8.48 -8.86 -16.72
C ALA A 26 7.61 -8.54 -17.94
N PRO A 27 7.04 -9.55 -18.62
CA PRO A 27 6.02 -9.32 -19.65
C PRO A 27 4.78 -8.64 -19.07
N VAL A 28 4.24 -7.67 -19.80
CA VAL A 28 2.90 -7.13 -19.53
C VAL A 28 1.86 -8.20 -19.83
N LEU A 29 1.08 -8.60 -18.86
CA LEU A 29 -0.03 -9.56 -19.00
C LEU A 29 -1.34 -8.87 -19.34
N ALA A 30 -1.63 -7.76 -18.67
CA ALA A 30 -2.83 -6.96 -18.88
C ALA A 30 -2.55 -5.50 -18.56
N HIS A 31 -3.25 -4.61 -19.23
CA HIS A 31 -3.17 -3.17 -18.99
C HIS A 31 -4.56 -2.58 -19.18
N SER A 32 -5.15 -2.11 -18.08
CA SER A 32 -6.47 -1.48 -18.06
C SER A 32 -6.35 0.02 -17.87
N HIS A 33 -7.21 0.75 -18.55
CA HIS A 33 -7.29 2.20 -18.48
C HIS A 33 -8.61 2.63 -17.82
N PHE A 34 -8.55 3.65 -16.97
CA PHE A 34 -9.68 4.23 -16.24
C PHE A 34 -9.67 5.76 -16.37
N ASP A 35 -10.82 6.38 -16.10
CA ASP A 35 -10.96 7.83 -16.09
C ASP A 35 -9.96 8.48 -15.13
N GLY A 36 -9.58 9.73 -15.42
CA GLY A 36 -8.61 10.48 -14.64
C GLY A 36 -7.16 10.03 -14.88
N GLU A 37 -6.84 9.51 -16.05
CA GLU A 37 -5.49 9.06 -16.44
C GLU A 37 -4.94 7.97 -15.50
N GLN A 38 -5.80 7.11 -15.01
CA GLN A 38 -5.44 6.01 -14.11
C GLN A 38 -5.33 4.69 -14.86
N HIS A 39 -4.36 3.87 -14.49
CA HIS A 39 -4.06 2.61 -15.14
C HIS A 39 -3.78 1.51 -14.13
N VAL A 40 -4.27 0.30 -14.40
CA VAL A 40 -3.88 -0.91 -13.70
C VAL A 40 -3.05 -1.77 -14.65
N LEU A 41 -1.81 -2.06 -14.25
CA LEU A 41 -0.84 -2.82 -15.01
C LEU A 41 -0.53 -4.13 -14.30
N ARG A 42 -0.76 -5.27 -14.98
CA ARG A 42 -0.41 -6.61 -14.49
C ARG A 42 0.84 -7.10 -15.21
N LEU A 43 1.83 -7.54 -14.43
CA LEU A 43 3.15 -7.96 -14.90
C LEU A 43 3.45 -9.39 -14.46
N ALA A 44 3.98 -10.22 -15.34
CA ALA A 44 4.52 -11.51 -14.99
C ALA A 44 5.88 -11.32 -14.30
N ALA A 45 5.89 -11.36 -12.97
CA ALA A 45 7.07 -11.14 -12.14
C ALA A 45 7.08 -12.17 -11.00
N PRO A 46 7.32 -13.46 -11.28
CA PRO A 46 7.14 -14.54 -10.32
C PRO A 46 8.04 -14.44 -9.09
N ARG A 47 9.27 -13.98 -9.25
CA ARG A 47 10.20 -13.81 -8.13
C ARG A 47 9.80 -12.66 -7.22
N CYS A 48 9.26 -11.58 -7.79
CA CYS A 48 8.69 -10.46 -7.06
C CYS A 48 7.39 -10.89 -6.36
N ALA A 49 6.46 -11.54 -7.08
CA ALA A 49 5.19 -12.01 -6.54
C ALA A 49 5.37 -12.94 -5.34
N ALA A 50 6.35 -13.86 -5.40
CA ALA A 50 6.63 -14.80 -4.32
C ALA A 50 7.09 -14.15 -2.99
N ARG A 51 7.47 -12.87 -3.02
CA ARG A 51 8.01 -12.14 -1.85
C ARG A 51 7.27 -10.85 -1.54
N ALA A 52 6.32 -10.46 -2.38
CA ALA A 52 5.53 -9.26 -2.19
C ALA A 52 4.69 -9.36 -0.91
N THR A 53 4.69 -8.31 -0.12
CA THR A 53 3.87 -8.16 1.09
C THR A 53 3.07 -6.87 1.02
N PRO A 54 1.90 -6.77 1.68
CA PRO A 54 1.13 -5.53 1.73
C PRO A 54 1.97 -4.34 2.21
N GLY A 55 1.99 -3.26 1.42
CA GLY A 55 2.84 -2.08 1.68
C GLY A 55 4.16 -2.10 0.91
N SER A 56 4.60 -3.23 0.35
CA SER A 56 5.75 -3.24 -0.55
C SER A 56 5.44 -2.61 -1.92
N PHE A 57 6.48 -2.18 -2.62
CA PHE A 57 6.38 -1.53 -3.92
C PHE A 57 7.41 -2.09 -4.92
N VAL A 58 7.26 -1.75 -6.17
CA VAL A 58 8.23 -2.03 -7.25
C VAL A 58 8.78 -0.73 -7.82
N HIS A 59 9.98 -0.79 -8.37
CA HIS A 59 10.65 0.31 -9.05
C HIS A 59 10.79 -0.03 -10.54
N LEU A 60 9.90 0.55 -11.37
CA LEU A 60 9.74 0.21 -12.79
C LEU A 60 10.60 1.09 -13.69
N ARG A 61 11.29 0.48 -14.67
CA ARG A 61 11.97 1.23 -15.72
C ARG A 61 10.98 1.58 -16.83
N CYS A 62 10.66 2.85 -16.96
CA CYS A 62 9.56 3.32 -17.82
C CYS A 62 9.89 3.40 -19.32
N GLY A 63 11.17 3.39 -19.69
CA GLY A 63 11.64 3.46 -21.07
C GLY A 63 13.16 3.42 -21.15
N ALA A 64 13.71 3.12 -22.33
CA ALA A 64 15.16 3.07 -22.55
C ALA A 64 15.81 4.44 -22.33
N ASP A 65 15.16 5.50 -22.81
CA ASP A 65 15.65 6.89 -22.75
C ASP A 65 15.28 7.60 -21.42
N LEU A 66 14.60 6.92 -20.51
CA LEU A 66 14.22 7.46 -19.19
C LEU A 66 15.09 6.82 -18.11
N PRO A 67 16.14 7.54 -17.63
CA PRO A 67 17.12 6.95 -16.72
C PRO A 67 16.51 6.59 -15.37
N MET A 68 15.50 7.35 -14.93
CA MET A 68 14.88 7.18 -13.61
C MET A 68 13.73 6.16 -13.66
N ARG A 69 13.79 5.17 -12.79
CA ARG A 69 12.66 4.28 -12.50
C ARG A 69 11.56 5.04 -11.75
N ARG A 70 10.38 4.44 -11.67
CA ARG A 70 9.24 4.98 -10.89
C ARG A 70 8.84 3.97 -9.81
N PRO A 71 8.77 4.40 -8.54
CA PRO A 71 8.21 3.59 -7.46
C PRO A 71 6.69 3.50 -7.63
N LEU A 72 6.16 2.30 -7.64
CA LEU A 72 4.71 2.04 -7.69
C LEU A 72 4.36 0.96 -6.67
N SER A 73 3.38 1.26 -5.83
CA SER A 73 2.89 0.31 -4.82
C SER A 73 2.28 -0.92 -5.47
N ILE A 74 2.56 -2.10 -4.91
CA ILE A 74 1.92 -3.33 -5.33
C ILE A 74 0.48 -3.32 -4.80
N MET A 75 -0.48 -3.50 -5.70
CA MET A 75 -1.90 -3.59 -5.40
C MET A 75 -2.34 -5.02 -5.13
N ARG A 76 -1.76 -5.99 -5.83
CA ARG A 76 -2.01 -7.42 -5.69
C ARG A 76 -0.79 -8.21 -6.12
N ALA A 77 -0.66 -9.42 -5.57
CA ALA A 77 0.33 -10.38 -6.00
C ALA A 77 -0.28 -11.80 -5.95
N ASP A 78 -0.10 -12.55 -7.02
CA ASP A 78 -0.48 -13.96 -7.06
C ASP A 78 0.79 -14.81 -7.16
N THR A 79 1.13 -15.45 -6.08
CA THR A 79 2.34 -16.29 -5.97
C THR A 79 2.23 -17.54 -6.86
N ALA A 80 1.03 -18.12 -7.01
CA ALA A 80 0.83 -19.34 -7.78
C ALA A 80 0.87 -19.06 -9.29
N ALA A 81 0.23 -17.98 -9.73
CA ALA A 81 0.23 -17.55 -11.13
C ALA A 81 1.45 -16.69 -11.51
N GLY A 82 2.25 -16.25 -10.52
CA GLY A 82 3.51 -15.54 -10.75
C GLY A 82 3.36 -14.12 -11.28
N TRP A 83 2.34 -13.38 -10.87
CA TRP A 83 2.13 -12.00 -11.33
C TRP A 83 1.94 -11.01 -10.18
N ILE A 84 2.20 -9.74 -10.49
CA ILE A 84 1.87 -8.59 -9.65
C ILE A 84 0.98 -7.61 -10.41
N GLU A 85 0.17 -6.83 -9.68
CA GLU A 85 -0.56 -5.67 -10.20
C GLU A 85 -0.13 -4.40 -9.49
N VAL A 86 -0.04 -3.32 -10.27
CA VAL A 86 0.18 -1.96 -9.79
C VAL A 86 -0.88 -1.02 -10.38
N LEU A 87 -1.34 -0.07 -9.58
CA LEU A 87 -2.15 1.05 -10.03
C LEU A 87 -1.25 2.30 -10.09
N TYR A 88 -1.39 3.09 -11.14
CA TYR A 88 -0.72 4.38 -11.24
C TYR A 88 -1.58 5.41 -11.98
N LYS A 89 -1.24 6.69 -11.78
CA LYS A 89 -1.79 7.83 -12.52
C LYS A 89 -0.70 8.42 -13.40
N VAL A 90 -1.08 8.86 -14.60
CA VAL A 90 -0.16 9.56 -15.50
C VAL A 90 0.04 10.99 -14.98
N VAL A 91 1.24 11.25 -14.45
CA VAL A 91 1.60 12.57 -13.90
C VAL A 91 2.86 13.16 -14.52
N GLY A 92 3.55 12.41 -15.40
CA GLY A 92 4.78 12.87 -16.02
C GLY A 92 5.31 11.91 -17.09
N PRO A 93 6.48 12.18 -17.68
CA PRO A 93 7.03 11.43 -18.82
C PRO A 93 7.15 9.92 -18.54
N GLY A 94 7.58 9.53 -17.34
CA GLY A 94 7.74 8.11 -16.97
C GLY A 94 6.42 7.35 -16.97
N THR A 95 5.40 7.85 -16.27
CA THR A 95 4.08 7.21 -16.23
C THR A 95 3.35 7.30 -17.57
N ARG A 96 3.61 8.34 -18.38
CA ARG A 96 3.13 8.42 -19.75
C ARG A 96 3.76 7.35 -20.65
N ALA A 97 5.05 7.04 -20.49
CA ALA A 97 5.68 5.94 -21.22
C ALA A 97 5.10 4.58 -20.80
N LEU A 98 4.72 4.40 -19.53
CA LEU A 98 4.03 3.20 -19.08
C LEU A 98 2.62 3.10 -19.68
N SER A 99 1.88 4.21 -19.84
CA SER A 99 0.47 4.20 -20.25
C SER A 99 0.22 3.67 -21.67
N VAL A 100 1.24 3.63 -22.51
CA VAL A 100 1.15 3.13 -23.89
C VAL A 100 1.61 1.67 -24.04
N LEU A 101 2.04 1.03 -22.95
CA LEU A 101 2.48 -0.37 -22.99
C LEU A 101 1.33 -1.32 -23.37
N LYS A 102 1.68 -2.31 -24.19
CA LYS A 102 0.75 -3.35 -24.65
C LYS A 102 1.10 -4.72 -24.05
N PRO A 103 0.16 -5.64 -23.94
CA PRO A 103 0.43 -7.01 -23.55
C PRO A 103 1.58 -7.62 -24.36
N LYS A 104 2.40 -8.45 -23.71
CA LYS A 104 3.63 -9.10 -24.18
C LYS A 104 4.87 -8.19 -24.28
N GLN A 105 4.76 -6.87 -24.16
CA GLN A 105 5.93 -6.01 -24.03
C GLN A 105 6.65 -6.26 -22.70
N GLN A 106 7.99 -6.14 -22.71
CA GLN A 106 8.83 -6.37 -21.55
C GLN A 106 9.04 -5.09 -20.75
N LEU A 107 8.97 -5.20 -19.44
CA LEU A 107 9.24 -4.12 -18.51
C LEU A 107 10.23 -4.57 -17.44
N SER A 108 11.28 -3.80 -17.21
CA SER A 108 12.23 -4.13 -16.14
C SER A 108 11.68 -3.72 -14.79
N VAL A 109 11.48 -4.70 -13.91
CA VAL A 109 10.92 -4.61 -12.56
C VAL A 109 12.03 -4.84 -11.55
N LEU A 110 12.21 -3.92 -10.63
CA LEU A 110 13.07 -4.08 -9.44
C LEU A 110 12.15 -4.14 -8.21
N GLY A 111 12.12 -5.25 -7.49
CA GLY A 111 11.24 -5.44 -6.34
C GLY A 111 11.12 -6.89 -5.84
N PRO A 112 10.28 -7.16 -4.84
CA PRO A 112 9.57 -6.14 -4.05
C PRO A 112 10.54 -5.36 -3.18
N ILE A 113 10.19 -4.13 -2.83
CA ILE A 113 11.02 -3.21 -2.06
C ILE A 113 10.23 -2.74 -0.85
N GLY A 114 10.93 -2.55 0.27
CA GLY A 114 10.40 -1.95 1.48
C GLY A 114 9.84 -2.95 2.48
N GLN A 115 9.55 -2.43 3.66
CA GLN A 115 8.92 -3.15 4.76
C GLN A 115 7.41 -2.94 4.69
N GLY A 116 6.66 -4.02 4.72
CA GLY A 116 5.21 -3.99 4.65
C GLY A 116 4.53 -3.70 5.99
N PHE A 117 3.20 -3.65 5.95
CA PHE A 117 2.37 -3.57 7.14
C PHE A 117 2.50 -4.82 8.01
N VAL A 118 2.45 -4.62 9.32
CA VAL A 118 2.51 -5.68 10.33
C VAL A 118 1.20 -5.64 11.14
N PRO A 119 0.14 -6.33 10.71
CA PRO A 119 -1.13 -6.39 11.44
C PRO A 119 -0.99 -7.20 12.73
N HIS A 120 -1.60 -6.73 13.82
CA HIS A 120 -1.58 -7.37 15.13
C HIS A 120 -2.84 -8.23 15.32
N ALA A 121 -2.65 -9.52 15.64
CA ALA A 121 -3.74 -10.50 15.74
C ALA A 121 -4.75 -10.17 16.85
N GLU A 122 -4.32 -9.48 17.91
CA GLU A 122 -5.18 -8.99 18.98
C GLU A 122 -6.08 -7.82 18.57
N ARG A 123 -5.88 -7.27 17.35
CA ARG A 123 -6.68 -6.21 16.74
C ARG A 123 -7.21 -6.61 15.37
N PRO A 124 -8.10 -7.60 15.30
CA PRO A 124 -8.53 -8.19 14.03
C PRO A 124 -9.38 -7.25 13.17
N ARG A 125 -9.84 -6.11 13.70
CA ARG A 125 -10.57 -5.08 12.93
C ARG A 125 -9.56 -4.15 12.25
N ALA A 126 -9.14 -4.52 11.06
CA ALA A 126 -8.20 -3.72 10.28
C ALA A 126 -8.95 -2.64 9.48
N LEU A 127 -8.86 -1.38 9.93
CA LEU A 127 -9.36 -0.21 9.21
C LEU A 127 -8.28 0.28 8.23
N ALA A 128 -8.44 -0.03 6.95
CA ALA A 128 -7.52 0.36 5.88
C ALA A 128 -8.03 1.62 5.16
N ILE A 129 -7.26 2.72 5.19
CA ILE A 129 -7.65 4.03 4.63
C ILE A 129 -6.72 4.34 3.45
N GLY A 130 -7.27 4.34 2.22
CA GLY A 130 -6.53 4.61 1.00
C GLY A 130 -6.96 5.91 0.31
N GLY A 131 -6.01 6.73 -0.15
CA GLY A 131 -6.29 7.95 -0.91
C GLY A 131 -5.62 7.98 -2.27
N GLY A 132 -6.38 8.12 -3.36
CA GLY A 132 -5.86 8.18 -4.71
C GLY A 132 -4.96 6.98 -5.05
N VAL A 133 -3.69 7.22 -5.43
CA VAL A 133 -2.72 6.15 -5.72
C VAL A 133 -2.23 5.41 -4.46
N GLY A 134 -2.67 5.78 -3.25
CA GLY A 134 -2.49 5.03 -2.02
C GLY A 134 -3.56 3.95 -1.77
N ILE A 135 -4.57 3.81 -2.64
CA ILE A 135 -5.56 2.72 -2.59
C ILE A 135 -4.91 1.33 -2.77
N PRO A 136 -3.93 1.12 -3.67
CA PRO A 136 -3.29 -0.18 -3.90
C PRO A 136 -2.82 -0.93 -2.65
N PRO A 137 -2.01 -0.36 -1.76
CA PRO A 137 -1.55 -1.07 -0.57
C PRO A 137 -2.70 -1.52 0.34
N MET A 138 -3.82 -0.78 0.37
CA MET A 138 -5.00 -1.10 1.17
C MET A 138 -5.76 -2.30 0.58
N VAL A 139 -5.85 -2.37 -0.75
CA VAL A 139 -6.43 -3.54 -1.45
C VAL A 139 -5.58 -4.78 -1.18
N PHE A 140 -4.26 -4.67 -1.30
CA PHE A 140 -3.36 -5.79 -1.04
C PHE A 140 -3.41 -6.25 0.43
N LEU A 141 -3.46 -5.31 1.37
CA LEU A 141 -3.62 -5.63 2.79
C LEU A 141 -4.94 -6.38 3.05
N ALA A 142 -6.03 -5.90 2.48
CA ALA A 142 -7.34 -6.53 2.64
C ALA A 142 -7.39 -7.95 2.04
N GLU A 143 -6.84 -8.16 0.83
CA GLU A 143 -6.70 -9.47 0.19
C GLU A 143 -5.88 -10.43 1.06
N HIS A 144 -4.74 -9.95 1.57
CA HIS A 144 -3.85 -10.73 2.43
C HIS A 144 -4.52 -11.14 3.75
N LEU A 145 -5.20 -10.21 4.43
CA LEU A 145 -5.89 -10.49 5.69
C LEU A 145 -7.08 -11.41 5.50
N HIS A 146 -7.85 -11.22 4.41
CA HIS A 146 -8.98 -12.10 4.07
C HIS A 146 -8.56 -13.54 3.80
N ALA A 147 -7.39 -13.75 3.19
CA ALA A 147 -6.87 -15.08 2.90
C ALA A 147 -6.29 -15.81 4.12
N ARG A 148 -6.05 -15.11 5.24
CA ARG A 148 -5.49 -15.70 6.47
C ARG A 148 -6.57 -16.40 7.27
N THR A 149 -6.21 -17.57 7.83
CA THR A 149 -7.10 -18.40 8.67
C THR A 149 -6.66 -18.49 10.12
N ASP A 150 -5.54 -17.88 10.47
CA ASP A 150 -4.96 -17.86 11.81
C ASP A 150 -5.70 -16.93 12.80
N THR A 151 -6.42 -15.96 12.26
CA THR A 151 -7.23 -14.99 13.00
C THR A 151 -8.49 -14.67 12.22
N ALA A 152 -9.61 -14.43 12.91
CA ALA A 152 -10.86 -14.00 12.29
C ALA A 152 -10.78 -12.51 11.90
N TRP A 153 -9.94 -12.19 10.92
CA TRP A 153 -9.73 -10.83 10.44
C TRP A 153 -11.00 -10.21 9.88
N LYS A 154 -11.21 -8.94 10.16
CA LYS A 154 -12.37 -8.14 9.75
C LYS A 154 -11.88 -6.85 9.06
N PRO A 155 -11.30 -6.97 7.86
CA PRO A 155 -10.83 -5.79 7.14
C PRO A 155 -12.02 -4.94 6.66
N LEU A 156 -11.91 -3.61 6.86
CA LEU A 156 -12.76 -2.59 6.28
C LEU A 156 -11.87 -1.63 5.50
N VAL A 157 -12.15 -1.46 4.20
CA VAL A 157 -11.38 -0.57 3.34
C VAL A 157 -12.18 0.69 3.02
N LEU A 158 -11.68 1.84 3.46
CA LEU A 158 -12.22 3.15 3.11
C LEU A 158 -11.31 3.79 2.06
N MET A 159 -11.89 4.25 0.95
CA MET A 159 -11.14 4.81 -0.17
C MET A 159 -11.61 6.23 -0.46
N GLY A 160 -10.65 7.17 -0.56
CA GLY A 160 -10.90 8.55 -0.95
C GLY A 160 -10.33 8.86 -2.33
N SER A 161 -11.07 9.63 -3.13
CA SER A 161 -10.57 10.12 -4.41
C SER A 161 -11.24 11.45 -4.79
N GLU A 162 -10.44 12.38 -5.32
CA GLU A 162 -10.91 13.64 -5.90
C GLU A 162 -11.29 13.50 -7.39
N ILE A 163 -10.92 12.38 -8.00
CA ILE A 163 -11.20 12.02 -9.39
C ILE A 163 -11.99 10.70 -9.42
N PRO A 164 -12.56 10.27 -10.56
CA PRO A 164 -13.22 8.98 -10.66
C PRO A 164 -12.34 7.85 -10.13
N PHE A 165 -12.94 6.88 -9.43
CA PHE A 165 -12.19 5.72 -8.94
C PHE A 165 -11.69 4.84 -10.09
N PRO A 166 -10.55 4.13 -9.93
CA PRO A 166 -10.02 3.23 -10.98
C PRO A 166 -10.81 1.91 -11.07
N PHE A 167 -12.12 2.01 -10.88
CA PHE A 167 -13.11 0.94 -11.03
C PHE A 167 -14.53 1.55 -11.08
N ARG A 168 -15.49 0.79 -11.59
CA ARG A 168 -16.91 1.18 -11.51
C ARG A 168 -17.47 0.77 -10.16
N ALA A 169 -17.70 1.75 -9.29
CA ALA A 169 -18.35 1.52 -8.00
C ALA A 169 -19.74 0.87 -8.17
N ARG A 170 -20.13 0.04 -7.20
CA ARG A 170 -21.46 -0.59 -7.12
C ARG A 170 -22.01 -0.45 -5.70
N PRO A 171 -23.33 -0.44 -5.53
CA PRO A 171 -23.91 -0.56 -4.22
C PRO A 171 -23.46 -1.87 -3.55
N SER A 172 -23.04 -1.77 -2.30
CA SER A 172 -22.60 -2.94 -1.50
C SER A 172 -23.80 -3.69 -0.95
N THR A 173 -23.69 -5.00 -0.85
CA THR A 173 -24.60 -5.87 -0.12
C THR A 173 -24.13 -6.16 1.31
N ILE A 174 -22.87 -5.80 1.61
CA ILE A 174 -22.27 -6.00 2.94
C ILE A 174 -22.71 -4.86 3.87
N ILE A 175 -23.43 -5.21 4.92
CA ILE A 175 -23.85 -4.26 5.96
C ILE A 175 -22.67 -3.98 6.90
N ILE A 176 -22.37 -2.70 7.12
CA ILE A 176 -21.32 -2.26 8.05
C ILE A 176 -22.01 -1.49 9.17
N PRO A 177 -22.14 -2.08 10.38
CA PRO A 177 -22.72 -1.37 11.52
C PRO A 177 -21.97 -0.06 11.81
N GLY A 178 -22.72 1.03 12.03
CA GLY A 178 -22.15 2.35 12.30
C GLY A 178 -21.74 3.16 11.06
N MET A 179 -21.83 2.59 9.86
CA MET A 179 -21.61 3.33 8.63
C MET A 179 -22.82 4.22 8.32
N PRO A 180 -22.65 5.49 7.86
CA PRO A 180 -23.76 6.33 7.43
C PRO A 180 -24.61 5.65 6.34
N GLU A 181 -25.95 5.66 6.47
CA GLU A 181 -26.86 4.87 5.63
C GLU A 181 -26.75 5.16 4.13
N ALA A 182 -26.50 6.42 3.75
CA ALA A 182 -26.37 6.81 2.34
C ALA A 182 -25.03 6.36 1.71
N VAL A 183 -24.07 5.89 2.50
CA VAL A 183 -22.73 5.49 2.03
C VAL A 183 -22.73 4.01 1.68
N ILE A 184 -23.15 3.73 0.45
CA ILE A 184 -23.34 2.36 -0.05
C ILE A 184 -22.39 1.96 -1.17
N ALA A 185 -21.69 2.92 -1.81
CA ALA A 185 -20.77 2.63 -2.90
C ALA A 185 -19.54 1.85 -2.42
N ALA A 186 -19.22 0.77 -3.13
CA ALA A 186 -18.12 -0.13 -2.80
C ALA A 186 -17.30 -0.53 -4.03
N MET A 187 -16.11 -1.02 -3.80
CA MET A 187 -15.22 -1.60 -4.83
C MET A 187 -15.68 -3.03 -5.14
N PRO A 188 -16.08 -3.34 -6.40
CA PRO A 188 -16.59 -4.68 -6.76
C PRO A 188 -15.60 -5.83 -6.48
N LEU A 189 -14.30 -5.58 -6.59
CA LEU A 189 -13.28 -6.58 -6.31
C LEU A 189 -13.31 -7.03 -4.84
N LEU A 190 -13.37 -6.08 -3.91
CA LEU A 190 -13.45 -6.37 -2.47
C LEU A 190 -14.80 -6.99 -2.10
N GLU A 191 -15.88 -6.47 -2.67
CA GLU A 191 -17.23 -7.05 -2.52
C GLU A 191 -17.26 -8.53 -2.94
N GLY A 192 -16.61 -8.87 -4.08
CA GLY A 192 -16.50 -10.24 -4.57
C GLY A 192 -15.72 -11.18 -3.64
N TRP A 193 -14.87 -10.65 -2.78
CA TRP A 193 -14.18 -11.42 -1.73
C TRP A 193 -14.95 -11.46 -0.41
N GLY A 194 -16.08 -10.75 -0.29
CA GLY A 194 -16.76 -10.58 0.99
C GLY A 194 -16.08 -9.60 1.93
N VAL A 195 -15.19 -8.75 1.41
CA VAL A 195 -14.50 -7.71 2.17
C VAL A 195 -15.26 -6.40 2.07
N ALA A 196 -15.60 -5.83 3.23
CA ALA A 196 -16.33 -4.58 3.30
C ALA A 196 -15.48 -3.39 2.79
N SER A 197 -16.08 -2.54 1.96
CA SER A 197 -15.45 -1.28 1.53
C SER A 197 -16.48 -0.15 1.39
N ARG A 198 -16.03 1.11 1.56
CA ARG A 198 -16.84 2.31 1.31
C ARG A 198 -15.97 3.41 0.69
N LEU A 199 -16.64 4.30 -0.03
CA LEU A 199 -15.99 5.33 -0.84
C LEU A 199 -16.34 6.72 -0.31
N ALA A 200 -15.36 7.63 -0.37
CA ALA A 200 -15.51 9.04 -0.02
C ALA A 200 -14.99 9.94 -1.13
N THR A 201 -15.66 11.06 -1.41
CA THR A 201 -15.27 12.01 -2.44
C THR A 201 -15.93 13.36 -2.22
N LEU A 202 -15.28 14.43 -2.68
CA LEU A 202 -15.87 15.77 -2.77
C LEU A 202 -16.53 16.03 -4.14
N SER A 203 -16.53 15.01 -5.04
CA SER A 203 -17.06 15.15 -6.41
C SER A 203 -18.52 14.73 -6.56
N GLY A 204 -19.23 14.39 -5.46
CA GLY A 204 -20.64 14.06 -5.46
C GLY A 204 -21.01 12.76 -6.17
N PHE A 205 -20.11 11.76 -6.22
CA PHE A 205 -20.42 10.46 -6.84
C PHE A 205 -21.46 9.71 -6.01
N ALA A 206 -22.46 9.16 -6.70
CA ALA A 206 -23.60 8.50 -6.08
C ALA A 206 -23.19 7.37 -5.12
N GLY A 207 -23.77 7.37 -3.93
CA GLY A 207 -23.53 6.37 -2.89
C GLY A 207 -22.18 6.48 -2.18
N CYS A 208 -21.37 7.48 -2.50
CA CYS A 208 -20.15 7.82 -1.77
C CYS A 208 -20.46 8.76 -0.59
N PHE A 209 -19.59 8.78 0.39
CA PHE A 209 -19.59 9.81 1.43
C PHE A 209 -19.17 11.15 0.80
N ASP A 210 -19.93 12.21 1.05
CA ASP A 210 -19.57 13.56 0.62
C ASP A 210 -18.66 14.20 1.65
N GLY A 211 -17.35 14.14 1.39
CA GLY A 211 -16.32 14.59 2.32
C GLY A 211 -15.02 13.80 2.16
N TYR A 212 -14.09 14.04 3.08
CA TYR A 212 -12.81 13.34 3.12
C TYR A 212 -12.94 11.93 3.71
N VAL A 213 -12.13 11.01 3.23
CA VAL A 213 -12.11 9.62 3.72
C VAL A 213 -11.81 9.51 5.22
N THR A 214 -11.06 10.45 5.78
CA THR A 214 -10.77 10.53 7.22
C THR A 214 -11.99 10.97 8.04
N GLU A 215 -12.91 11.74 7.45
CA GLU A 215 -14.19 12.11 8.09
C GLU A 215 -15.15 10.91 8.08
N LEU A 216 -15.21 10.17 6.99
CA LEU A 216 -15.93 8.90 6.94
C LEU A 216 -15.40 7.90 7.98
N ALA A 217 -14.08 7.79 8.10
CA ALA A 217 -13.43 6.95 9.11
C ALA A 217 -13.81 7.38 10.53
N ARG A 218 -13.81 8.70 10.81
CA ARG A 218 -14.25 9.26 12.10
C ARG A 218 -15.67 8.93 12.40
N ALA A 219 -16.60 9.13 11.44
CA ALA A 219 -18.00 8.84 11.62
C ALA A 219 -18.22 7.37 12.01
N TRP A 220 -17.55 6.44 11.32
CA TRP A 220 -17.63 5.02 11.63
C TRP A 220 -17.02 4.68 12.99
N LEU A 221 -15.81 5.16 13.30
CA LEU A 221 -15.14 4.91 14.58
C LEU A 221 -15.96 5.43 15.77
N SER A 222 -16.60 6.60 15.62
CA SER A 222 -17.46 7.19 16.66
C SER A 222 -18.72 6.35 16.95
N ALA A 223 -19.16 5.54 15.98
CA ALA A 223 -20.32 4.66 16.14
C ALA A 223 -19.96 3.29 16.73
N LEU A 224 -18.67 2.96 16.87
CA LEU A 224 -18.24 1.67 17.42
C LEU A 224 -18.36 1.63 18.94
N PRO A 225 -18.81 0.50 19.52
CA PRO A 225 -18.71 0.29 20.95
C PRO A 225 -17.25 0.14 21.39
N ALA A 226 -16.96 0.47 22.66
CA ALA A 226 -15.61 0.47 23.21
C ALA A 226 -14.84 -0.86 22.99
N GLY A 227 -15.53 -2.00 23.11
CA GLY A 227 -14.93 -3.31 22.85
C GLY A 227 -14.47 -3.48 21.40
N ALA A 228 -15.24 -2.96 20.44
CA ALA A 228 -14.85 -3.00 19.03
C ALA A 228 -13.70 -2.04 18.71
N LEU A 229 -13.66 -0.87 19.38
CA LEU A 229 -12.52 0.05 19.26
C LEU A 229 -11.22 -0.59 19.76
N SER A 230 -11.23 -1.29 20.88
CA SER A 230 -10.02 -1.95 21.41
C SER A 230 -9.47 -3.05 20.50
N GLU A 231 -10.31 -3.61 19.62
CA GLU A 231 -9.93 -4.58 18.59
C GLU A 231 -9.53 -3.94 17.24
N THR A 232 -9.53 -2.60 17.15
CA THR A 232 -9.28 -1.89 15.87
C THR A 232 -7.84 -1.42 15.76
N GLU A 233 -7.26 -1.56 14.56
CA GLU A 233 -5.98 -0.98 14.15
C GLU A 233 -6.17 -0.28 12.81
N ILE A 234 -5.48 0.86 12.63
CA ILE A 234 -5.56 1.69 11.42
C ILE A 234 -4.33 1.47 10.55
N PHE A 235 -4.57 1.32 9.25
CA PHE A 235 -3.54 1.27 8.20
C PHE A 235 -3.86 2.32 7.15
N ALA A 236 -2.88 3.12 6.72
CA ALA A 236 -3.16 4.14 5.72
C ALA A 236 -2.04 4.29 4.69
N CYS A 237 -2.45 4.65 3.47
CA CYS A 237 -1.56 5.07 2.39
C CYS A 237 -2.27 6.13 1.53
N GLY A 238 -1.56 7.20 1.17
CA GLY A 238 -2.09 8.28 0.37
C GLY A 238 -1.30 9.58 0.53
N PRO A 239 -1.86 10.71 0.10
CA PRO A 239 -1.20 12.01 0.20
C PRO A 239 -0.84 12.38 1.64
N THR A 240 0.30 13.05 1.84
CA THR A 240 0.80 13.47 3.16
C THR A 240 -0.27 14.17 4.03
N PRO A 241 -1.11 15.09 3.52
CA PRO A 241 -2.16 15.70 4.33
C PRO A 241 -3.19 14.68 4.85
N MET A 242 -3.54 13.66 4.04
CA MET A 242 -4.44 12.59 4.46
C MET A 242 -3.80 11.72 5.55
N LEU A 243 -2.51 11.38 5.40
CA LEU A 243 -1.78 10.59 6.41
C LEU A 243 -1.68 11.34 7.73
N ALA A 244 -1.37 12.65 7.70
CA ALA A 244 -1.37 13.49 8.89
C ALA A 244 -2.76 13.57 9.55
N ALA A 245 -3.84 13.67 8.76
CA ALA A 245 -5.21 13.64 9.28
C ALA A 245 -5.57 12.26 9.89
N THR A 246 -5.09 11.17 9.28
CA THR A 246 -5.26 9.81 9.82
C THR A 246 -4.49 9.62 11.12
N ALA A 247 -3.27 10.16 11.24
CA ALA A 247 -2.50 10.13 12.49
C ALA A 247 -3.22 10.88 13.62
N ARG A 248 -3.80 12.06 13.33
CA ARG A 248 -4.65 12.79 14.30
C ARG A 248 -5.88 11.97 14.71
N LEU A 249 -6.55 11.34 13.73
CA LEU A 249 -7.69 10.47 13.99
C LEU A 249 -7.30 9.28 14.90
N ALA A 250 -6.17 8.63 14.64
CA ALA A 250 -5.67 7.54 15.45
C ALA A 250 -5.42 7.98 16.91
N ARG A 251 -4.84 9.16 17.13
CA ARG A 251 -4.66 9.74 18.48
C ARG A 251 -6.00 10.04 19.16
N GLU A 252 -6.95 10.63 18.45
CA GLU A 252 -8.29 10.93 18.97
C GLU A 252 -8.97 9.69 19.55
N PHE A 253 -8.87 8.56 18.84
CA PHE A 253 -9.45 7.27 19.27
C PHE A 253 -8.49 6.37 20.04
N ARG A 254 -7.23 6.79 20.27
CA ARG A 254 -6.16 6.02 20.93
C ARG A 254 -5.92 4.66 20.26
N LEU A 255 -5.91 4.63 18.94
CA LEU A 255 -5.70 3.45 18.12
C LEU A 255 -4.26 3.39 17.58
N PRO A 256 -3.65 2.21 17.50
CA PRO A 256 -2.42 2.04 16.73
C PRO A 256 -2.69 2.34 15.26
N CYS A 257 -1.71 2.96 14.62
CA CYS A 257 -1.81 3.35 13.23
C CYS A 257 -0.48 3.18 12.51
N GLN A 258 -0.49 2.46 11.41
CA GLN A 258 0.64 2.33 10.49
C GLN A 258 0.37 3.10 9.20
N VAL A 259 1.34 3.88 8.74
CA VAL A 259 1.24 4.68 7.50
C VAL A 259 2.32 4.28 6.52
N ALA A 260 1.96 4.14 5.24
CA ALA A 260 2.91 3.95 4.15
C ALA A 260 3.19 5.29 3.49
N LEU A 261 4.45 5.71 3.49
CA LEU A 261 4.90 6.99 2.93
C LEU A 261 5.27 6.84 1.45
N GLU A 262 5.01 7.89 0.69
CA GLU A 262 5.47 8.05 -0.69
C GLU A 262 6.55 9.11 -0.75
N GLU A 263 7.69 8.78 -1.40
CA GLU A 263 8.80 9.69 -1.57
C GLU A 263 9.44 9.53 -2.96
N PHE A 264 10.13 10.58 -3.40
CA PHE A 264 10.96 10.50 -4.60
C PHE A 264 12.11 9.52 -4.39
N MET A 265 12.24 8.57 -5.31
CA MET A 265 13.26 7.54 -5.21
C MET A 265 14.16 7.51 -6.45
N VAL A 266 15.45 7.67 -6.23
CA VAL A 266 16.47 7.52 -7.26
C VAL A 266 16.91 6.07 -7.37
N CYS A 267 17.39 5.47 -6.27
CA CYS A 267 17.92 4.10 -6.29
C CYS A 267 16.95 3.05 -5.75
N ALA A 268 16.05 3.40 -4.83
CA ALA A 268 15.12 2.52 -4.11
C ALA A 268 15.77 1.34 -3.36
N VAL A 269 17.10 1.33 -3.20
CA VAL A 269 17.88 0.26 -2.54
C VAL A 269 18.73 0.78 -1.39
N GLY A 270 18.44 1.97 -0.89
CA GLY A 270 19.08 2.56 0.29
C GLY A 270 20.46 3.20 0.06
N GLY A 271 20.95 3.27 -1.18
CA GLY A 271 22.31 3.77 -1.48
C GLY A 271 22.43 5.28 -1.52
N CYS A 272 21.39 6.00 -2.01
CA CYS A 272 21.49 7.44 -2.29
C CYS A 272 20.91 8.35 -1.20
N ALA A 273 20.18 7.80 -0.24
CA ALA A 273 19.45 8.52 0.82
C ALA A 273 18.45 9.61 0.33
N GLY A 274 18.13 9.65 -0.98
CA GLY A 274 17.23 10.65 -1.57
C GLY A 274 15.76 10.54 -1.13
N CYS A 275 15.36 9.44 -0.50
CA CYS A 275 14.04 9.21 0.08
C CYS A 275 14.05 9.29 1.62
N ALA A 276 15.01 10.01 2.21
CA ALA A 276 15.12 10.11 3.66
C ALA A 276 14.08 11.09 4.23
N VAL A 277 13.38 10.63 5.26
CA VAL A 277 12.40 11.42 6.02
C VAL A 277 12.80 11.42 7.50
N GLU A 278 12.42 12.46 8.23
CA GLU A 278 12.60 12.50 9.67
C GLU A 278 11.54 11.65 10.35
N VAL A 279 11.95 10.80 11.28
CA VAL A 279 11.09 9.93 12.08
C VAL A 279 11.50 10.06 13.54
N GLN A 280 10.54 10.21 14.44
CA GLN A 280 10.78 10.21 15.87
C GLN A 280 11.07 8.79 16.35
N THR A 281 12.14 8.63 17.12
CA THR A 281 12.53 7.36 17.75
C THR A 281 12.68 7.52 19.25
N ALA A 282 12.81 6.44 19.99
CA ALA A 282 13.07 6.48 21.42
C ALA A 282 14.37 7.27 21.80
N ALA A 283 15.32 7.36 20.85
CA ALA A 283 16.57 8.12 21.02
C ALA A 283 16.48 9.56 20.48
N GLY A 284 15.31 10.02 20.03
CA GLY A 284 15.08 11.32 19.40
C GLY A 284 14.89 11.22 17.89
N PRO A 285 14.85 12.35 17.17
CA PRO A 285 14.65 12.38 15.73
C PRO A 285 15.79 11.69 14.97
N ALA A 286 15.44 10.93 13.95
CA ALA A 286 16.39 10.21 13.10
C ALA A 286 15.93 10.22 11.64
N MET A 287 16.89 10.33 10.70
CA MET A 287 16.61 10.21 9.27
C MET A 287 16.45 8.75 8.89
N LYS A 288 15.29 8.38 8.34
CA LYS A 288 14.95 7.05 7.85
C LYS A 288 14.70 7.07 6.36
N ARG A 289 15.17 6.06 5.65
CA ARG A 289 15.00 5.96 4.18
C ARG A 289 13.72 5.19 3.88
N VAL A 290 12.76 5.81 3.23
CA VAL A 290 11.47 5.20 2.91
C VAL A 290 11.62 3.88 2.14
N CYS A 291 12.63 3.75 1.29
CA CYS A 291 12.84 2.53 0.49
C CYS A 291 13.36 1.31 1.27
N VAL A 292 14.06 1.48 2.39
CA VAL A 292 14.67 0.34 3.12
C VAL A 292 14.30 0.29 4.60
N ASP A 293 14.04 1.44 5.23
CA ASP A 293 13.59 1.52 6.61
C ASP A 293 12.05 1.53 6.71
N GLY A 294 11.34 1.90 5.61
CA GLY A 294 9.91 1.89 5.37
C GLY A 294 9.55 1.05 4.13
N PRO A 295 8.49 1.39 3.39
CA PRO A 295 7.70 2.63 3.45
C PRO A 295 6.73 2.73 4.62
N VAL A 296 6.45 1.63 5.31
CA VAL A 296 5.53 1.60 6.44
C VAL A 296 6.23 2.01 7.73
N PHE A 297 5.62 2.95 8.44
CA PHE A 297 6.07 3.47 9.73
C PHE A 297 4.89 3.59 10.69
N ASP A 298 5.17 3.65 11.99
CA ASP A 298 4.18 4.08 12.96
C ASP A 298 3.80 5.55 12.71
N ALA A 299 2.49 5.82 12.68
CA ALA A 299 1.99 7.16 12.35
C ALA A 299 2.42 8.22 13.36
N SER A 300 2.55 7.88 14.64
CA SER A 300 3.00 8.80 15.68
C SER A 300 4.48 9.16 15.54
N ALA A 301 5.27 8.26 14.98
CA ALA A 301 6.68 8.50 14.72
C ALA A 301 6.93 9.46 13.54
N VAL A 302 6.03 9.45 12.53
CA VAL A 302 6.13 10.31 11.34
C VAL A 302 5.42 11.65 11.54
N PHE A 303 4.28 11.62 12.22
CA PHE A 303 3.43 12.79 12.48
C PHE A 303 3.30 13.01 14.00
N PRO A 304 4.37 13.44 14.68
CA PRO A 304 4.29 13.77 16.12
C PRO A 304 3.32 14.93 16.36
N GLU A 305 3.00 15.19 17.64
CA GLU A 305 2.16 16.33 18.07
C GLU A 305 2.83 17.69 17.82
#